data_b746238703347d2ac22a3fa4413ca912
#
_entry.id   b746238703347d2ac22a3fa4413ca912
#
_cell.length_a   1.000
_cell.length_b   1.000
_cell.length_c   1.000
_cell.angle_alpha   90.00
_cell.angle_beta   90.00
_cell.angle_gamma   90.00
#
_symmetry.space_group_name_H-M   'P 1'
#
loop_
_entity.id
_entity.type
_entity.pdbx_description
1 polymer ?
#
loop_
_entity_poly.entity_id
_entity_poly.type
_entity_poly.pdbx_seq_one_letter_code
_entity_poly.pdbx_strand_id
1 'polypeptide(L)'
;MAKDPVRGILGEPVKGKIGVLIEDHFDQTEFRKFNTFFPERGYQVVYLSHLWGNPELTFGSNPDEGYVEEHVIVGTELNDVQPADFKGIILIGAYATDRLRYETNPRKGQPNMSPAVVFLRKAVATPNLKIGTICHSLWLFCADSSLLKGRKVTCAHNIICDVANAG
;
A
#
# COMPACT_ATOMS: atom_id res chain seq x y z
N MET A 1 1.67 -27.97 -15.57
CA MET A 1 2.90 -27.88 -14.78
C MET A 1 2.59 -27.05 -13.54
N ALA A 2 2.63 -27.65 -12.36
CA ALA A 2 2.48 -26.90 -11.12
C ALA A 2 3.72 -26.01 -10.95
N LYS A 3 3.52 -24.70 -10.73
CA LYS A 3 4.63 -23.79 -10.38
C LYS A 3 5.19 -24.23 -9.03
N ASP A 4 6.52 -24.35 -8.94
CA ASP A 4 7.17 -24.62 -7.66
C ASP A 4 6.73 -23.59 -6.63
N PRO A 5 6.44 -24.00 -5.39
CA PRO A 5 6.05 -23.06 -4.35
C PRO A 5 7.20 -22.08 -4.08
N VAL A 6 6.86 -20.79 -4.01
CA VAL A 6 7.83 -19.76 -3.60
C VAL A 6 8.31 -20.10 -2.19
N ARG A 7 9.64 -20.24 -2.01
CA ARG A 7 10.25 -20.56 -0.73
C ARG A 7 10.67 -19.27 -0.01
N GLY A 8 10.47 -19.23 1.30
CA GLY A 8 10.96 -18.16 2.16
C GLY A 8 12.49 -18.24 2.37
N ILE A 9 13.02 -17.29 3.11
CA ILE A 9 14.48 -17.17 3.41
C ILE A 9 15.08 -18.47 3.97
N LEU A 10 14.29 -19.26 4.70
CA LEU A 10 14.74 -20.53 5.33
C LEU A 10 14.41 -21.77 4.48
N GLY A 11 14.01 -21.60 3.21
CA GLY A 11 13.63 -22.72 2.34
C GLY A 11 12.25 -23.34 2.63
N GLU A 12 11.55 -22.87 3.67
CA GLU A 12 10.20 -23.28 4.01
C GLU A 12 9.17 -22.68 3.05
N PRO A 13 8.01 -23.34 2.84
CA PRO A 13 6.91 -22.76 2.08
C PRO A 13 6.45 -21.44 2.73
N VAL A 14 6.24 -20.40 1.91
CA VAL A 14 5.71 -19.13 2.43
C VAL A 14 4.28 -19.31 2.94
N LYS A 15 3.98 -18.73 4.09
CA LYS A 15 2.64 -18.73 4.72
C LYS A 15 1.62 -17.88 3.95
N GLY A 16 2.10 -16.98 3.10
CA GLY A 16 1.29 -16.10 2.27
C GLY A 16 2.05 -14.83 1.89
N LYS A 17 1.33 -13.91 1.25
CA LYS A 17 1.88 -12.63 0.79
C LYS A 17 1.35 -11.48 1.62
N ILE A 18 2.21 -10.49 1.86
CA ILE A 18 1.84 -9.16 2.39
C ILE A 18 2.04 -8.18 1.24
N GLY A 19 0.96 -7.54 0.81
CA GLY A 19 1.02 -6.47 -0.18
C GLY A 19 1.33 -5.13 0.49
N VAL A 20 2.28 -4.40 -0.05
CA VAL A 20 2.63 -3.06 0.43
C VAL A 20 2.39 -2.05 -0.68
N LEU A 21 1.40 -1.17 -0.49
CA LEU A 21 1.18 -0.06 -1.41
C LEU A 21 2.27 0.99 -1.21
N ILE A 22 2.96 1.34 -2.30
CA ILE A 22 4.14 2.20 -2.28
C ILE A 22 4.19 3.08 -3.52
N GLU A 23 4.74 4.29 -3.38
CA GLU A 23 5.13 5.18 -4.46
C GLU A 23 6.30 6.06 -3.99
N ASP A 24 6.71 7.07 -4.75
CA ASP A 24 7.77 8.00 -4.37
C ASP A 24 7.58 8.62 -3.00
N HIS A 25 8.69 8.92 -2.34
CA HIS A 25 8.76 9.48 -1.01
C HIS A 25 8.24 8.55 0.09
N PHE A 26 8.47 7.23 -0.07
CA PHE A 26 8.13 6.26 0.96
C PHE A 26 9.06 6.35 2.19
N ASP A 27 8.56 5.90 3.34
CA ASP A 27 9.36 5.81 4.55
C ASP A 27 10.37 4.66 4.47
N GLN A 28 11.68 5.00 4.49
CA GLN A 28 12.73 4.00 4.33
C GLN A 28 12.93 3.11 5.56
N THR A 29 12.60 3.60 6.75
CA THR A 29 12.68 2.81 7.98
C THR A 29 11.61 1.74 7.99
N GLU A 30 10.39 2.07 7.58
CA GLU A 30 9.31 1.09 7.40
C GLU A 30 9.65 0.09 6.31
N PHE A 31 10.14 0.56 5.16
CA PHE A 31 10.57 -0.30 4.05
C PHE A 31 11.59 -1.35 4.51
N ARG A 32 12.65 -0.95 5.21
CA ARG A 32 13.65 -1.87 5.78
C ARG A 32 13.02 -2.86 6.76
N LYS A 33 12.10 -2.39 7.62
CA LYS A 33 11.41 -3.24 8.59
C LYS A 33 10.51 -4.26 7.92
N PHE A 34 9.79 -3.90 6.86
CA PHE A 34 8.95 -4.86 6.15
C PHE A 34 9.79 -5.95 5.47
N ASN A 35 10.95 -5.59 4.92
CA ASN A 35 11.87 -6.53 4.27
C ASN A 35 12.60 -7.48 5.25
N THR A 36 12.51 -7.25 6.55
CA THR A 36 13.05 -8.13 7.58
C THR A 36 11.95 -8.84 8.35
N PHE A 37 11.01 -8.09 8.92
CA PHE A 37 9.99 -8.61 9.83
C PHE A 37 9.09 -9.69 9.21
N PHE A 38 8.58 -9.45 8.01
CA PHE A 38 7.67 -10.39 7.37
C PHE A 38 8.37 -11.65 6.85
N PRO A 39 9.51 -11.56 6.14
CA PRO A 39 10.25 -12.73 5.71
C PRO A 39 10.73 -13.63 6.86
N GLU A 40 11.19 -13.06 7.98
CA GLU A 40 11.56 -13.81 9.18
C GLU A 40 10.38 -14.62 9.76
N ARG A 41 9.15 -14.23 9.46
CA ARG A 41 7.91 -14.90 9.91
C ARG A 41 7.28 -15.78 8.84
N GLY A 42 7.97 -15.94 7.71
CA GLY A 42 7.56 -16.81 6.61
C GLY A 42 6.56 -16.18 5.64
N TYR A 43 6.47 -14.84 5.59
CA TYR A 43 5.64 -14.14 4.62
C TYR A 43 6.49 -13.52 3.51
N GLN A 44 5.98 -13.54 2.29
CA GLN A 44 6.56 -12.80 1.17
C GLN A 44 6.03 -11.37 1.15
N VAL A 45 6.90 -10.39 1.05
CA VAL A 45 6.51 -8.99 0.80
C VAL A 45 6.41 -8.75 -0.70
N VAL A 46 5.32 -8.14 -1.13
CA VAL A 46 5.07 -7.75 -2.53
C VAL A 46 4.73 -6.27 -2.56
N TYR A 47 5.57 -5.47 -3.20
CA TYR A 47 5.31 -4.05 -3.39
C TYR A 47 4.37 -3.83 -4.57
N LEU A 48 3.35 -2.99 -4.38
CA LEU A 48 2.25 -2.73 -5.31
C LEU A 48 2.17 -1.24 -5.57
N SER A 49 2.00 -0.84 -6.82
CA SER A 49 1.73 0.55 -7.18
C SER A 49 0.84 0.64 -8.42
N HIS A 50 0.40 1.85 -8.74
CA HIS A 50 -0.10 2.14 -10.08
C HIS A 50 1.09 2.51 -10.96
N LEU A 51 1.32 1.74 -12.03
CA LEU A 51 2.52 1.85 -12.86
C LEU A 51 2.33 2.76 -14.09
N TRP A 52 1.15 3.37 -14.24
CA TRP A 52 0.86 4.34 -15.31
C TRP A 52 1.12 3.79 -16.72
N GLY A 53 0.95 2.49 -16.94
CA GLY A 53 1.20 1.80 -18.21
C GLY A 53 2.64 1.39 -18.44
N ASN A 54 3.54 1.59 -17.49
CA ASN A 54 4.92 1.09 -17.56
C ASN A 54 4.99 -0.35 -17.01
N PRO A 55 5.97 -1.17 -17.47
CA PRO A 55 6.17 -2.51 -16.93
C PRO A 55 6.68 -2.50 -15.48
N GLU A 56 7.43 -1.47 -15.12
CA GLU A 56 7.95 -1.23 -13.78
C GLU A 56 8.27 0.25 -13.58
N LEU A 57 8.31 0.70 -12.33
CA LEU A 57 8.75 2.03 -11.93
C LEU A 57 9.75 1.92 -10.78
N THR A 58 10.69 2.87 -10.75
CA THR A 58 11.61 3.04 -9.62
C THR A 58 11.13 4.19 -8.76
N PHE A 59 10.93 3.92 -7.46
CA PHE A 59 10.54 4.91 -6.47
C PHE A 59 11.67 5.19 -5.51
N GLY A 60 11.79 6.45 -5.11
CA GLY A 60 12.75 6.92 -4.11
C GLY A 60 12.12 7.06 -2.73
N SER A 61 12.90 6.83 -1.68
CA SER A 61 12.45 7.04 -0.31
C SER A 61 12.42 8.52 0.07
N ASN A 62 11.74 8.83 1.15
CA ASN A 62 11.89 10.10 1.89
C ASN A 62 12.93 9.84 3.00
N PRO A 63 14.21 10.22 2.81
CA PRO A 63 15.24 9.85 3.75
C PRO A 63 15.11 10.62 5.07
N ASP A 64 15.36 9.94 6.18
CA ASP A 64 15.55 10.55 7.47
C ASP A 64 16.83 11.39 7.49
N GLU A 65 16.93 12.36 8.40
CA GLU A 65 18.10 13.20 8.54
C GLU A 65 19.38 12.36 8.71
N GLY A 66 20.38 12.64 7.86
CA GLY A 66 21.65 11.94 7.86
C GLY A 66 21.67 10.60 7.10
N TYR A 67 20.56 10.21 6.47
CA TYR A 67 20.49 9.01 5.63
C TYR A 67 20.46 9.38 4.14
N VAL A 68 20.92 8.42 3.32
CA VAL A 68 20.86 8.51 1.86
C VAL A 68 19.53 7.94 1.39
N GLU A 69 18.96 8.54 0.35
CA GLU A 69 17.77 8.04 -0.31
C GLU A 69 17.96 6.59 -0.78
N GLU A 70 16.97 5.75 -0.52
CA GLU A 70 16.88 4.37 -1.02
C GLU A 70 15.91 4.29 -2.18
N HIS A 71 16.15 3.32 -3.07
CA HIS A 71 15.29 3.10 -4.23
C HIS A 71 14.73 1.68 -4.24
N VAL A 72 13.51 1.55 -4.76
CA VAL A 72 12.85 0.27 -5.00
C VAL A 72 12.27 0.22 -6.40
N ILE A 73 12.45 -0.91 -7.09
CA ILE A 73 11.80 -1.19 -8.37
C ILE A 73 10.50 -1.94 -8.08
N VAL A 74 9.40 -1.42 -8.58
CA VAL A 74 8.06 -2.02 -8.43
C VAL A 74 7.52 -2.37 -9.81
N GLY A 75 7.28 -3.67 -10.03
CA GLY A 75 6.73 -4.21 -11.27
C GLY A 75 5.35 -4.87 -11.09
N THR A 76 4.67 -4.62 -9.96
CA THR A 76 3.33 -5.18 -9.72
C THR A 76 2.29 -4.07 -9.79
N GLU A 77 1.51 -4.07 -10.86
CA GLU A 77 0.40 -3.13 -11.07
C GLU A 77 -0.79 -3.50 -10.17
N LEU A 78 -1.38 -2.51 -9.50
CA LEU A 78 -2.54 -2.68 -8.63
C LEU A 78 -3.76 -3.30 -9.33
N ASN A 79 -3.95 -3.00 -10.61
CA ASN A 79 -5.06 -3.54 -11.38
C ASN A 79 -4.91 -5.03 -11.72
N ASP A 80 -3.69 -5.57 -11.65
CA ASP A 80 -3.38 -6.94 -12.07
C ASP A 80 -3.47 -7.95 -10.91
N VAL A 81 -3.71 -7.48 -9.69
CA VAL A 81 -3.78 -8.32 -8.49
C VAL A 81 -5.12 -8.16 -7.77
N GLN A 82 -5.49 -9.18 -7.01
CA GLN A 82 -6.69 -9.14 -6.18
C GLN A 82 -6.30 -9.05 -4.70
N PRO A 83 -7.03 -8.26 -3.87
CA PRO A 83 -6.77 -8.22 -2.43
C PRO A 83 -6.79 -9.60 -1.76
N ALA A 84 -7.60 -10.53 -2.27
CA ALA A 84 -7.69 -11.89 -1.75
C ALA A 84 -6.41 -12.73 -1.95
N ASP A 85 -5.47 -12.28 -2.81
CA ASP A 85 -4.18 -12.94 -2.99
C ASP A 85 -3.22 -12.71 -1.80
N PHE A 86 -3.59 -11.82 -0.88
CA PHE A 86 -2.78 -11.39 0.24
C PHE A 86 -3.38 -11.79 1.60
N LYS A 87 -2.51 -11.98 2.58
CA LYS A 87 -2.90 -12.15 3.99
C LYS A 87 -3.05 -10.80 4.71
N GLY A 88 -2.41 -9.78 4.20
CA GLY A 88 -2.52 -8.41 4.67
C GLY A 88 -2.09 -7.42 3.59
N ILE A 89 -2.65 -6.22 3.68
CA ILE A 89 -2.26 -5.07 2.87
C ILE A 89 -1.78 -3.97 3.81
N ILE A 90 -0.65 -3.37 3.50
CA ILE A 90 -0.09 -2.25 4.24
C ILE A 90 0.06 -1.07 3.28
N LEU A 91 -0.32 0.10 3.74
CA LEU A 91 -0.03 1.36 3.08
C LEU A 91 1.16 1.98 3.82
N ILE A 92 2.30 2.06 3.14
CA ILE A 92 3.54 2.58 3.71
C ILE A 92 3.41 4.08 4.02
N GLY A 93 4.10 4.52 5.05
CA GLY A 93 4.09 5.91 5.51
C GLY A 93 4.92 6.87 4.67
N ALA A 94 5.22 8.03 5.24
CA ALA A 94 5.64 9.24 4.58
C ALA A 94 4.61 9.66 3.50
N TYR A 95 4.99 10.08 2.31
CA TYR A 95 4.10 10.64 1.29
C TYR A 95 3.78 9.66 0.14
N ALA A 96 4.18 8.41 0.28
CA ALA A 96 4.14 7.39 -0.76
C ALA A 96 2.77 7.11 -1.37
N THR A 97 1.69 7.39 -0.64
CA THR A 97 0.33 7.11 -1.11
C THR A 97 -0.40 8.34 -1.63
N ASP A 98 0.19 9.53 -1.53
CA ASP A 98 -0.48 10.77 -1.90
C ASP A 98 -0.81 10.81 -3.40
N ARG A 99 0.13 10.43 -4.26
CA ARG A 99 -0.06 10.36 -5.71
C ARG A 99 -1.01 9.25 -6.14
N LEU A 100 -1.19 8.22 -5.33
CA LEU A 100 -2.10 7.11 -5.60
C LEU A 100 -3.60 7.52 -5.56
N ARG A 101 -3.91 8.71 -5.05
CA ARG A 101 -5.25 9.33 -5.17
C ARG A 101 -5.52 9.93 -6.55
N TYR A 102 -4.49 10.11 -7.37
CA TYR A 102 -4.63 10.78 -8.66
C TYR A 102 -5.55 9.99 -9.60
N GLU A 103 -6.45 10.74 -10.23
CA GLU A 103 -7.41 10.25 -11.20
C GLU A 103 -7.29 11.08 -12.49
N THR A 104 -7.07 10.41 -13.63
CA THR A 104 -6.83 11.08 -14.91
C THR A 104 -8.00 11.94 -15.38
N ASN A 105 -9.24 11.50 -15.10
CA ASN A 105 -10.46 12.16 -15.54
C ASN A 105 -11.48 12.28 -14.40
N PRO A 106 -11.21 13.12 -13.38
CA PRO A 106 -12.11 13.27 -12.25
C PRO A 106 -13.43 13.87 -12.68
N ARG A 107 -14.54 13.28 -12.22
CA ARG A 107 -15.89 13.76 -12.52
C ARG A 107 -16.51 14.36 -11.27
N LYS A 108 -16.99 15.60 -11.39
CA LYS A 108 -17.65 16.28 -10.26
C LYS A 108 -18.84 15.45 -9.74
N GLY A 109 -18.86 15.23 -8.43
CA GLY A 109 -19.93 14.47 -7.76
C GLY A 109 -19.88 12.95 -7.93
N GLN A 110 -18.83 12.44 -8.55
CA GLN A 110 -18.57 11.00 -8.65
C GLN A 110 -17.51 10.57 -7.63
N PRO A 111 -17.56 9.31 -7.16
CA PRO A 111 -16.51 8.78 -6.27
C PRO A 111 -15.18 8.74 -7.01
N ASN A 112 -14.09 8.90 -6.25
CA ASN A 112 -12.74 8.76 -6.78
C ASN A 112 -12.52 7.35 -7.38
N MET A 113 -11.99 7.29 -8.60
CA MET A 113 -11.78 6.07 -9.36
C MET A 113 -10.30 5.80 -9.63
N SER A 114 -9.38 6.42 -8.86
CA SER A 114 -7.96 6.05 -8.95
C SER A 114 -7.78 4.55 -8.68
N PRO A 115 -6.83 3.88 -9.35
CA PRO A 115 -6.60 2.44 -9.19
C PRO A 115 -6.43 2.02 -7.73
N ALA A 116 -5.70 2.81 -6.93
CA ALA A 116 -5.47 2.50 -5.53
C ALA A 116 -6.75 2.60 -4.68
N VAL A 117 -7.61 3.58 -4.92
CA VAL A 117 -8.90 3.70 -4.20
C VAL A 117 -9.85 2.58 -4.59
N VAL A 118 -9.89 2.21 -5.88
CA VAL A 118 -10.66 1.04 -6.34
C VAL A 118 -10.15 -0.25 -5.70
N PHE A 119 -8.84 -0.43 -5.62
CA PHE A 119 -8.22 -1.55 -4.93
C PHE A 119 -8.58 -1.58 -3.44
N LEU A 120 -8.53 -0.42 -2.75
CA LEU A 120 -8.90 -0.33 -1.34
C LEU A 120 -10.36 -0.69 -1.07
N ARG A 121 -11.29 -0.28 -1.94
CA ARG A 121 -12.71 -0.70 -1.81
C ARG A 121 -12.82 -2.22 -1.82
N LYS A 122 -12.13 -2.88 -2.76
CA LYS A 122 -12.09 -4.34 -2.84
C LYS A 122 -11.42 -4.94 -1.59
N ALA A 123 -10.31 -4.36 -1.13
CA ALA A 123 -9.57 -4.82 0.03
C ALA A 123 -10.43 -4.75 1.32
N VAL A 124 -11.12 -3.64 1.53
CA VAL A 124 -12.02 -3.45 2.69
C VAL A 124 -13.19 -4.44 2.66
N ALA A 125 -13.68 -4.80 1.47
CA ALA A 125 -14.74 -5.78 1.29
C ALA A 125 -14.25 -7.24 1.34
N THR A 126 -12.94 -7.49 1.32
CA THR A 126 -12.38 -8.85 1.33
C THR A 126 -12.43 -9.45 2.75
N PRO A 127 -13.13 -10.57 2.95
CA PRO A 127 -13.25 -11.19 4.27
C PRO A 127 -11.88 -11.57 4.87
N ASN A 128 -11.70 -11.31 6.15
CA ASN A 128 -10.51 -11.65 6.94
C ASN A 128 -9.18 -10.98 6.50
N LEU A 129 -9.19 -10.16 5.46
CA LEU A 129 -8.01 -9.39 5.07
C LEU A 129 -7.68 -8.34 6.13
N LYS A 130 -6.43 -8.27 6.53
CA LYS A 130 -5.93 -7.24 7.45
C LYS A 130 -5.38 -6.07 6.66
N ILE A 131 -5.77 -4.86 7.03
CA ILE A 131 -5.29 -3.64 6.39
C ILE A 131 -4.62 -2.78 7.45
N GLY A 132 -3.38 -2.40 7.20
CA GLY A 132 -2.59 -1.49 8.02
C GLY A 132 -2.31 -0.19 7.28
N THR A 133 -2.43 0.93 7.98
CA THR A 133 -2.04 2.25 7.49
C THR A 133 -1.06 2.88 8.46
N ILE A 134 -0.08 3.58 7.95
CA ILE A 134 0.94 4.22 8.77
C ILE A 134 1.02 5.70 8.40
N CYS A 135 1.04 6.57 9.41
CA CYS A 135 1.30 8.00 9.27
C CYS A 135 0.33 8.68 8.28
N HIS A 136 0.87 9.20 7.19
CA HIS A 136 0.14 9.95 6.16
C HIS A 136 -0.72 9.05 5.25
N SER A 137 -0.44 7.76 5.21
CA SER A 137 -1.08 6.84 4.25
C SER A 137 -2.60 6.68 4.45
N LEU A 138 -3.13 6.98 5.65
CA LEU A 138 -4.57 6.98 5.86
C LEU A 138 -5.30 8.03 5.00
N TRP A 139 -4.60 9.05 4.52
CA TRP A 139 -5.16 10.07 3.65
C TRP A 139 -5.73 9.50 2.33
N LEU A 140 -5.20 8.37 1.86
CA LEU A 140 -5.75 7.67 0.69
C LEU A 140 -7.21 7.22 0.92
N PHE A 141 -7.57 6.85 2.15
CA PHE A 141 -8.95 6.48 2.52
C PHE A 141 -9.91 7.68 2.48
N CYS A 142 -9.41 8.90 2.69
CA CYS A 142 -10.22 10.11 2.62
C CYS A 142 -10.76 10.40 1.20
N ALA A 143 -10.24 9.72 0.17
CA ALA A 143 -10.77 9.81 -1.18
C ALA A 143 -12.18 9.18 -1.32
N ASP A 144 -12.57 8.33 -0.37
CA ASP A 144 -13.90 7.72 -0.29
C ASP A 144 -14.31 7.58 1.18
N SER A 145 -15.19 8.46 1.63
CA SER A 145 -15.65 8.52 3.03
C SER A 145 -16.29 7.21 3.52
N SER A 146 -16.83 6.39 2.62
CA SER A 146 -17.39 5.08 2.99
C SER A 146 -16.35 4.12 3.56
N LEU A 147 -15.07 4.33 3.23
CA LEU A 147 -13.96 3.53 3.74
C LEU A 147 -13.58 3.85 5.18
N LEU A 148 -13.91 5.05 5.68
CA LEU A 148 -13.59 5.52 7.04
C LEU A 148 -14.76 5.53 7.98
N LYS A 149 -15.96 5.72 7.48
CA LYS A 149 -17.17 5.92 8.30
C LYS A 149 -17.34 4.88 9.40
N GLY A 150 -17.40 5.36 10.65
CA GLY A 150 -17.59 4.53 11.83
C GLY A 150 -16.36 3.73 12.28
N ARG A 151 -15.20 3.94 11.70
CA ARG A 151 -13.95 3.29 12.10
C ARG A 151 -13.17 4.13 13.11
N LYS A 152 -12.55 3.45 14.06
CA LYS A 152 -11.55 4.07 14.94
C LYS A 152 -10.20 3.95 14.27
N VAL A 153 -9.57 5.09 13.98
CA VAL A 153 -8.30 5.15 13.24
C VAL A 153 -7.33 6.12 13.92
N THR A 154 -6.07 6.04 13.52
CA THR A 154 -5.04 7.03 13.86
C THR A 154 -4.30 7.41 12.58
N CYS A 155 -3.74 8.60 12.55
CA CYS A 155 -3.04 9.13 11.38
C CYS A 155 -1.97 10.16 11.79
N ALA A 156 -1.22 10.65 10.81
CA ALA A 156 -0.35 11.80 11.00
C ALA A 156 -1.15 13.05 11.37
N HIS A 157 -0.55 13.90 12.20
CA HIS A 157 -1.19 15.10 12.72
C HIS A 157 -1.71 16.05 11.62
N ASN A 158 -0.96 16.20 10.54
CA ASN A 158 -1.27 17.13 9.45
C ASN A 158 -2.48 16.72 8.58
N ILE A 159 -2.98 15.48 8.70
CA ILE A 159 -4.16 15.01 7.97
C ILE A 159 -5.38 14.76 8.86
N ILE A 160 -5.32 15.09 10.15
CA ILE A 160 -6.41 14.84 11.10
C ILE A 160 -7.73 15.47 10.63
N CYS A 161 -7.67 16.71 10.13
CA CYS A 161 -8.88 17.41 9.66
C CYS A 161 -9.52 16.70 8.46
N ASP A 162 -8.71 16.21 7.52
CA ASP A 162 -9.19 15.48 6.35
C ASP A 162 -9.85 14.16 6.76
N VAL A 163 -9.22 13.43 7.69
CA VAL A 163 -9.75 12.18 8.22
C VAL A 163 -11.07 12.40 8.96
N ALA A 164 -11.15 13.44 9.81
CA ALA A 164 -12.38 13.79 10.52
C ALA A 164 -13.50 14.21 9.56
N ASN A 165 -13.19 14.95 8.49
CA ASN A 165 -14.16 15.36 7.48
C ASN A 165 -14.63 14.19 6.59
N ALA A 166 -13.83 13.16 6.46
CA ALA A 166 -14.17 11.98 5.68
C ALA A 166 -15.06 10.97 6.45
N GLY A 167 -15.30 11.16 7.76
CA GLY A 167 -16.22 10.34 8.57
C GLY A 167 -15.59 9.49 9.61
#